data_07eafe77aa723f66a3d8e0277c0e7b97
#
_entry.id   07eafe77aa723f66a3d8e0277c0e7b97
#
_cell.length_a   1.000
_cell.length_b   1.000
_cell.length_c   1.000
_cell.angle_alpha   90.00
_cell.angle_beta   90.00
_cell.angle_gamma   90.00
#
_symmetry.space_group_name_H-M   'P 1'
#
loop_
_entity.id
_entity.type
_entity.pdbx_description
1 polymer ?
#
loop_
_entity_poly.entity_id
_entity_poly.type
_entity_poly.pdbx_seq_one_letter_code
_entity_poly.pdbx_strand_id
1 'polypeptide(L)'
;MKKFIVNSAILPGNVDPKACAMEAPKMLKNAGVKNAKITSCYCCGPEGRVVFVAEAEARETLLTALNRINVPVASIMETEEVKPKM
;
A
#
# COMPACT_ATOMS: atom_id res chain seq x y z
N MET A 1 2.94 13.18 -8.73
CA MET A 1 3.52 11.91 -8.24
C MET A 1 3.05 10.75 -9.08
N LYS A 2 3.84 9.71 -9.16
CA LYS A 2 3.48 8.50 -9.89
C LYS A 2 2.50 7.66 -9.05
N LYS A 3 1.64 6.92 -9.71
CA LYS A 3 0.65 6.06 -9.07
C LYS A 3 1.10 4.60 -9.11
N PHE A 4 0.91 3.91 -8.01
CA PHE A 4 1.35 2.52 -7.85
C PHE A 4 0.23 1.66 -7.26
N ILE A 5 0.22 0.39 -7.64
CA ILE A 5 -0.57 -0.63 -6.94
C ILE A 5 0.39 -1.52 -6.17
N VAL A 6 0.15 -1.65 -4.88
CA VAL A 6 0.97 -2.43 -3.96
C VAL A 6 0.21 -3.66 -3.51
N ASN A 7 0.80 -4.83 -3.73
CA ASN A 7 0.27 -6.08 -3.18
C ASN A 7 1.15 -6.49 -2.01
N SER A 8 0.54 -6.74 -0.86
CA SER A 8 1.29 -7.24 0.29
C SER A 8 1.57 -8.72 0.13
N ALA A 9 2.60 -9.20 0.83
CA ALA A 9 2.75 -10.61 1.09
C ALA A 9 1.65 -11.08 2.05
N ILE A 10 1.49 -12.38 2.23
CA ILE A 10 0.54 -12.92 3.20
C ILE A 10 0.93 -12.41 4.57
N LEU A 11 -0.01 -11.79 5.27
CA LEU A 11 0.24 -11.23 6.60
C LEU A 11 0.36 -12.35 7.64
N PRO A 12 1.14 -12.13 8.72
CA PRO A 12 1.19 -13.10 9.82
C PRO A 12 -0.21 -13.38 10.37
N GLY A 13 -0.42 -14.61 10.88
CA GLY A 13 -1.72 -15.03 11.37
C GLY A 13 -2.29 -14.21 12.52
N ASN A 14 -1.42 -13.46 13.24
CA ASN A 14 -1.83 -12.59 14.34
C ASN A 14 -2.14 -11.16 13.87
N VAL A 15 -2.04 -10.87 12.58
CA VAL A 15 -2.35 -9.57 12.02
C VAL A 15 -3.67 -9.65 11.25
N ASP A 16 -4.61 -8.78 11.62
CA ASP A 16 -5.87 -8.68 10.91
C ASP A 16 -5.66 -7.84 9.63
N PRO A 17 -5.88 -8.41 8.44
CA PRO A 17 -5.72 -7.66 7.20
C PRO A 17 -6.56 -6.40 7.13
N LYS A 18 -7.78 -6.44 7.64
CA LYS A 18 -8.67 -5.27 7.64
C LYS A 18 -8.10 -4.15 8.49
N ALA A 19 -7.61 -4.47 9.68
CA ALA A 19 -6.98 -3.48 10.56
C ALA A 19 -5.72 -2.91 9.92
N CYS A 20 -4.90 -3.75 9.30
CA CYS A 20 -3.70 -3.32 8.60
C CYS A 20 -4.05 -2.32 7.48
N ALA A 21 -5.05 -2.64 6.67
CA ALA A 21 -5.48 -1.76 5.58
C ALA A 21 -5.99 -0.42 6.12
N MET A 22 -6.75 -0.44 7.20
CA MET A 22 -7.30 0.78 7.79
C MET A 22 -6.23 1.67 8.41
N GLU A 23 -5.21 1.09 9.00
CA GLU A 23 -4.20 1.83 9.75
C GLU A 23 -3.00 2.28 8.92
N ALA A 24 -2.70 1.60 7.82
CA ALA A 24 -1.51 1.88 7.03
C ALA A 24 -1.38 3.35 6.59
N PRO A 25 -2.43 4.01 6.04
CA PRO A 25 -2.31 5.42 5.67
C PRO A 25 -1.98 6.32 6.86
N LYS A 26 -2.58 6.03 8.01
CA LYS A 26 -2.35 6.79 9.24
C LYS A 26 -0.92 6.58 9.75
N MET A 27 -0.42 5.36 9.66
CA MET A 27 0.94 5.03 10.07
C MET A 27 1.97 5.75 9.20
N LEU A 28 1.75 5.85 7.89
CA LEU A 28 2.63 6.62 7.01
C LEU A 28 2.65 8.09 7.41
N LYS A 29 1.48 8.66 7.67
CA LYS A 29 1.39 10.05 8.10
C LYS A 29 2.11 10.27 9.42
N ASN A 30 1.91 9.38 10.39
CA ASN A 30 2.54 9.48 11.70
C ASN A 30 4.05 9.28 11.65
N ALA A 31 4.54 8.53 10.66
CA ALA A 31 5.97 8.34 10.44
C ALA A 31 6.65 9.54 9.78
N GLY A 32 5.88 10.59 9.44
CA GLY A 32 6.42 11.79 8.82
C GLY A 32 6.75 11.62 7.35
N VAL A 33 6.20 10.63 6.70
CA VAL A 33 6.43 10.40 5.26
C VAL A 33 5.67 11.44 4.45
N LYS A 34 6.41 12.23 3.64
CA LYS A 34 5.83 13.34 2.87
C LYS A 34 5.80 13.07 1.36
N ASN A 35 6.65 12.18 0.87
CA ASN A 35 6.82 11.92 -0.56
C ASN A 35 6.16 10.62 -1.01
N ALA A 36 5.29 10.07 -0.19
CA ALA A 36 4.47 8.91 -0.52
C ALA A 36 3.18 8.98 0.29
N LYS A 37 2.07 8.54 -0.32
CA LYS A 37 0.78 8.47 0.39
C LYS A 37 -0.05 7.32 -0.16
N ILE A 38 -0.88 6.75 0.70
CA ILE A 38 -1.83 5.71 0.33
C ILE A 38 -3.17 6.39 0.07
N THR A 39 -3.73 6.19 -1.12
CA THR A 39 -4.99 6.82 -1.52
C THR A 39 -6.19 5.89 -1.41
N SER A 40 -5.97 4.58 -1.52
CA SER A 40 -7.03 3.59 -1.36
C SER A 40 -6.44 2.31 -0.77
N CYS A 41 -7.27 1.60 -0.01
CA CYS A 41 -6.87 0.36 0.65
C CYS A 41 -7.94 -0.69 0.40
N TYR A 42 -7.50 -1.92 0.15
CA TYR A 42 -8.37 -3.06 -0.04
C TYR A 42 -7.89 -4.22 0.82
N CYS A 43 -8.82 -4.91 1.43
CA CYS A 43 -8.52 -6.07 2.26
C CYS A 43 -8.97 -7.34 1.55
N CYS A 44 -8.05 -8.29 1.40
CA CYS A 44 -8.35 -9.62 0.88
C CYS A 44 -8.30 -10.60 2.05
N GLY A 45 -9.34 -10.57 2.88
CA GLY A 45 -9.40 -11.33 4.13
C GLY A 45 -9.15 -12.83 3.97
N PRO A 46 -9.82 -13.52 3.02
CA PRO A 46 -9.60 -14.95 2.84
C PRO A 46 -8.17 -15.34 2.49
N GLU A 47 -7.43 -14.43 1.84
CA GLU A 47 -6.04 -14.67 1.47
C GLU A 47 -5.04 -14.12 2.48
N GLY A 48 -5.50 -13.35 3.47
CA GLY A 48 -4.62 -12.73 4.44
C GLY A 48 -3.71 -11.66 3.84
N ARG A 49 -4.19 -10.93 2.84
CA ARG A 49 -3.41 -9.90 2.13
C ARG A 49 -4.13 -8.58 2.11
N VAL A 50 -3.38 -7.52 1.85
CA VAL A 50 -3.92 -6.19 1.59
C VAL A 50 -3.37 -5.66 0.28
N VAL A 51 -4.15 -4.79 -0.35
CA VAL A 51 -3.77 -4.12 -1.59
C VAL A 51 -3.94 -2.63 -1.38
N PHE A 52 -2.93 -1.86 -1.76
CA PHE A 52 -3.00 -0.41 -1.67
C PHE A 52 -2.88 0.23 -3.05
N VAL A 53 -3.60 1.32 -3.25
CA VAL A 53 -3.30 2.27 -4.31
C VAL A 53 -2.56 3.43 -3.65
N ALA A 54 -1.38 3.74 -4.14
CA ALA A 54 -0.52 4.73 -3.52
C ALA A 54 0.06 5.68 -4.56
N GLU A 55 0.47 6.85 -4.11
CA GLU A 55 1.19 7.81 -4.92
C GLU A 55 2.54 8.09 -4.27
N ALA A 56 3.60 8.15 -5.08
CA ALA A 56 4.94 8.42 -4.61
C ALA A 56 5.78 9.00 -5.74
N GLU A 57 6.91 9.59 -5.39
CA GLU A 57 7.84 10.12 -6.38
C GLU A 57 8.52 9.01 -7.18
N ALA A 58 8.83 7.90 -6.53
CA ALA A 58 9.48 6.76 -7.14
C ALA A 58 9.10 5.47 -6.42
N ARG A 59 9.31 4.34 -7.09
CA ARG A 59 9.03 3.02 -6.54
C ARG A 59 9.83 2.77 -5.24
N GLU A 60 11.10 3.12 -5.25
CA GLU A 60 11.98 2.93 -4.10
C GLU A 60 11.54 3.77 -2.90
N THR A 61 11.05 4.99 -3.15
CA THR A 61 10.51 5.85 -2.12
C THR A 61 9.32 5.19 -1.42
N LEU A 62 8.42 4.63 -2.22
CA LEU A 62 7.24 3.94 -1.70
C LEU A 62 7.64 2.68 -0.93
N LEU A 63 8.56 1.89 -1.46
CA LEU A 63 9.03 0.67 -0.79
C LEU A 63 9.66 0.99 0.57
N THR A 64 10.50 2.01 0.62
CA THR A 64 11.12 2.46 1.87
C THR A 64 10.04 2.88 2.88
N ALA A 65 9.05 3.64 2.43
CA ALA A 65 7.97 4.10 3.30
C ALA A 65 7.17 2.93 3.88
N LEU A 66 6.84 1.96 3.04
CA LEU A 66 6.08 0.78 3.49
C LEU A 66 6.89 -0.08 4.46
N ASN A 67 8.20 -0.19 4.25
CA ASN A 67 9.07 -0.91 5.18
C ASN A 67 9.11 -0.24 6.54
N ARG A 68 9.04 1.09 6.59
CA ARG A 68 9.03 1.83 7.86
C ARG A 68 7.81 1.51 8.71
N ILE A 69 6.70 1.18 8.10
CA ILE A 69 5.46 0.83 8.82
C ILE A 69 5.24 -0.69 8.88
N ASN A 70 6.28 -1.46 8.55
CA ASN A 70 6.27 -2.93 8.65
C ASN A 70 5.21 -3.63 7.81
N VAL A 71 4.91 -3.08 6.64
CA VAL A 71 4.02 -3.74 5.68
C VAL A 71 4.87 -4.65 4.79
N PRO A 72 4.64 -5.96 4.81
CA PRO A 72 5.37 -6.86 3.93
C PRO A 72 4.90 -6.70 2.49
N VAL A 73 5.80 -6.35 1.59
CA VAL A 73 5.48 -6.08 0.20
C VAL A 73 5.84 -7.26 -0.69
N ALA A 74 4.86 -7.79 -1.43
CA ALA A 74 5.10 -8.81 -2.44
C ALA A 74 5.42 -8.20 -3.80
N SER A 75 4.68 -7.16 -4.19
CA SER A 75 4.93 -6.49 -5.46
C SER A 75 4.46 -5.03 -5.41
N ILE A 76 5.14 -4.20 -6.18
CA ILE A 76 4.76 -2.81 -6.43
C ILE A 76 4.76 -2.62 -7.93
N MET A 77 3.63 -2.16 -8.48
CA MET A 77 3.51 -1.90 -9.91
C MET A 77 3.21 -0.43 -10.15
N GLU A 78 4.02 0.21 -10.98
CA GLU A 78 3.70 1.54 -11.45
C GLU A 78 2.51 1.43 -12.41
N THR A 79 1.50 2.27 -12.21
CA THR A 79 0.24 2.19 -12.97
C THR A 79 -0.15 3.52 -13.53
N GLU A 80 -1.00 3.47 -14.54
CA GLU A 80 -1.63 4.63 -15.11
C GLU A 80 -3.13 4.39 -15.09
N GLU A 81 -3.88 5.37 -14.60
CA GLU A 81 -5.32 5.26 -14.60
C GLU A 81 -5.84 5.47 -16.03
N VAL A 82 -6.54 4.48 -16.54
CA VAL A 82 -7.14 4.54 -17.86
C VAL A 82 -8.65 4.43 -17.70
N LYS A 83 -9.38 5.42 -18.25
CA LYS A 83 -10.83 5.35 -18.21
C LYS A 83 -11.32 4.39 -19.30
N PRO A 84 -12.12 3.39 -18.93
CA PRO A 84 -12.65 2.47 -19.93
C PRO A 84 -13.51 3.23 -20.95
N LYS A 85 -13.38 2.81 -22.19
CA LYS A 85 -14.22 3.35 -23.26
C LYS A 85 -15.56 2.62 -23.19
N MET A 86 -16.62 3.39 -23.02
CA MET A 86 -17.96 2.83 -22.87
C MET A 86 -18.84 3.18 -24.06
#